data_48976d273b3e9f76c57e7d75dab24e70
#
_entry.id   48976d273b3e9f76c57e7d75dab24e70
#
_cell.length_a   1.000
_cell.length_b   1.000
_cell.length_c   1.000
_cell.angle_alpha   90.00
_cell.angle_beta   90.00
_cell.angle_gamma   90.00
#
_symmetry.space_group_name_H-M   'P 1'
#
loop_
_entity.id
_entity.type
_entity.pdbx_description
1 polymer ?
#
loop_
_entity_poly.entity_id
_entity_poly.type
_entity_poly.pdbx_seq_one_letter_code
_entity_poly.pdbx_strand_id
1 'polypeptide(L)'
;MTKNKTLVLGICGPVGVGKTLLIKRIQEMLSERYSLATLSDGIFTVKDLNYVPPLNIGLADELDQLRLSGKINLALIERPSRYLIPVDAMLYLIDASANELQLTLSADLFLVNKIDLATYRGVDLAKLRAEIAAKQRQAAILMTDLKDNQGVQNVICWIEKTLTKLQKEAR
;
A
#
# COMPACT_ATOMS: atom_id res chain seq x y z
N MET A 1 -24.73 3.72 15.11
CA MET A 1 -23.26 3.64 15.07
C MET A 1 -22.83 3.40 13.62
N THR A 2 -22.28 4.38 12.96
CA THR A 2 -21.71 4.23 11.63
C THR A 2 -20.51 3.29 11.73
N LYS A 3 -20.61 2.08 11.15
CA LYS A 3 -19.46 1.15 11.06
C LYS A 3 -18.38 1.82 10.24
N ASN A 4 -17.19 1.98 10.80
CA ASN A 4 -16.03 2.42 10.03
C ASN A 4 -15.73 1.38 8.94
N LYS A 5 -15.70 1.84 7.69
CA LYS A 5 -15.35 0.96 6.57
C LYS A 5 -13.83 0.75 6.55
N THR A 6 -13.40 -0.51 6.45
CA THR A 6 -11.99 -0.87 6.32
C THR A 6 -11.50 -0.51 4.93
N LEU A 7 -10.43 0.26 4.82
CA LEU A 7 -9.69 0.46 3.56
C LEU A 7 -8.78 -0.75 3.32
N VAL A 8 -8.97 -1.43 2.20
CA VAL A 8 -8.10 -2.52 1.76
C VAL A 8 -7.14 -1.98 0.71
N LEU A 9 -5.88 -1.84 1.10
CA LEU A 9 -4.81 -1.32 0.26
C LEU A 9 -3.92 -2.45 -0.25
N GLY A 10 -3.92 -2.67 -1.57
CA GLY A 10 -3.00 -3.58 -2.23
C GLY A 10 -1.63 -2.96 -2.46
N ILE A 11 -0.57 -3.71 -2.20
CA ILE A 11 0.82 -3.28 -2.37
C ILE A 11 1.53 -4.23 -3.33
N CYS A 12 1.87 -3.73 -4.52
CA CYS A 12 2.50 -4.48 -5.60
C CYS A 12 3.86 -3.87 -5.99
N GLY A 13 4.60 -4.60 -6.78
CA GLY A 13 5.89 -4.18 -7.33
C GLY A 13 6.88 -5.33 -7.43
N PRO A 14 8.02 -5.15 -8.10
CA PRO A 14 9.06 -6.17 -8.27
C PRO A 14 9.61 -6.71 -6.95
N VAL A 15 10.32 -7.82 -7.02
CA VAL A 15 11.07 -8.35 -5.87
C VAL A 15 12.19 -7.37 -5.50
N GLY A 16 12.40 -7.15 -4.21
CA GLY A 16 13.47 -6.29 -3.70
C GLY A 16 13.21 -4.78 -3.82
N VAL A 17 12.04 -4.33 -4.32
CA VAL A 17 11.70 -2.90 -4.47
C VAL A 17 11.42 -2.17 -3.16
N GLY A 18 11.16 -2.90 -2.06
CA GLY A 18 10.92 -2.33 -0.73
C GLY A 18 9.48 -2.45 -0.22
N LYS A 19 8.66 -3.38 -0.74
CA LYS A 19 7.26 -3.59 -0.29
C LYS A 19 7.16 -3.84 1.21
N THR A 20 7.91 -4.80 1.71
CA THR A 20 7.92 -5.16 3.14
C THR A 20 8.40 -3.99 4.02
N LEU A 21 9.38 -3.22 3.54
CA LEU A 21 9.84 -2.02 4.24
C LEU A 21 8.77 -0.93 4.26
N LEU A 22 8.05 -0.72 3.15
CA LEU A 22 6.93 0.21 3.10
C LEU A 22 5.83 -0.17 4.10
N ILE A 23 5.44 -1.44 4.15
CA ILE A 23 4.45 -1.96 5.12
C ILE A 23 4.90 -1.64 6.55
N LYS A 24 6.17 -1.90 6.86
CA LYS A 24 6.75 -1.59 8.17
C LYS A 24 6.65 -0.10 8.49
N ARG A 25 7.00 0.80 7.55
CA ARG A 25 6.91 2.26 7.73
C ARG A 25 5.46 2.72 7.96
N ILE A 26 4.51 2.18 7.19
CA ILE A 26 3.09 2.46 7.38
C ILE A 26 2.64 2.02 8.78
N GLN A 27 3.03 0.83 9.22
CA GLN A 27 2.70 0.33 10.56
C GLN A 27 3.30 1.20 11.66
N GLU A 28 4.58 1.60 11.54
CA GLU A 28 5.26 2.47 12.52
C GLU A 28 4.56 3.83 12.66
N MET A 29 4.08 4.40 11.56
CA MET A 29 3.50 5.75 11.56
C MET A 29 2.00 5.81 11.84
N LEU A 30 1.25 4.72 11.58
CA LEU A 30 -0.21 4.72 11.68
C LEU A 30 -0.77 3.88 12.82
N SER A 31 -0.01 2.95 13.42
CA SER A 31 -0.52 2.01 14.42
C SER A 31 -1.03 2.65 15.72
N GLU A 32 -0.58 3.85 16.06
CA GLU A 32 -1.09 4.57 17.22
C GLU A 32 -2.46 5.23 16.97
N ARG A 33 -2.81 5.47 15.70
CA ARG A 33 -4.04 6.19 15.30
C ARG A 33 -5.09 5.29 14.65
N TYR A 34 -4.67 4.18 14.08
CA TYR A 34 -5.52 3.28 13.32
C TYR A 34 -5.26 1.83 13.68
N SER A 35 -6.32 1.03 13.71
CA SER A 35 -6.20 -0.42 13.80
C SER A 35 -5.82 -1.00 12.44
N LEU A 36 -4.70 -1.72 12.39
CA LEU A 36 -4.09 -2.22 11.16
C LEU A 36 -4.14 -3.74 11.08
N ALA A 37 -4.43 -4.26 9.89
CA ALA A 37 -4.22 -5.66 9.52
C ALA A 37 -3.24 -5.73 8.35
N THR A 38 -2.41 -6.75 8.30
CA THR A 38 -1.45 -6.98 7.22
C THR A 38 -1.52 -8.42 6.76
N LEU A 39 -1.65 -8.62 5.44
CA LEU A 39 -1.47 -9.91 4.79
C LEU A 39 -0.15 -9.92 4.03
N SER A 40 0.77 -10.73 4.50
CA SER A 40 2.04 -10.99 3.84
C SER A 40 2.33 -12.49 3.86
N ASP A 41 2.82 -13.04 2.76
CA ASP A 41 3.13 -14.46 2.60
C ASP A 41 1.97 -15.44 2.96
N GLY A 42 0.73 -15.00 2.78
CA GLY A 42 -0.46 -15.80 3.04
C GLY A 42 -0.93 -15.80 4.50
N ILE A 43 -0.34 -14.97 5.34
CA ILE A 43 -0.67 -14.88 6.77
C ILE A 43 -1.20 -13.47 7.08
N PHE A 44 -2.40 -13.38 7.67
CA PHE A 44 -2.89 -12.16 8.26
C PHE A 44 -2.29 -11.93 9.64
N THR A 45 -1.76 -10.73 9.84
CA THR A 45 -1.32 -10.24 11.15
C THR A 45 -2.15 -9.01 11.50
N VAL A 46 -2.81 -9.03 12.66
CA VAL A 46 -3.61 -7.91 13.15
C VAL A 46 -2.93 -7.30 14.36
N LYS A 47 -2.69 -5.99 14.31
CA LYS A 47 -2.21 -5.21 15.46
C LYS A 47 -3.39 -4.63 16.26
N ASP A 48 -4.33 -5.48 16.64
CA ASP A 48 -5.39 -5.17 17.58
C ASP A 48 -5.47 -6.30 18.60
N LEU A 49 -5.17 -6.00 19.85
CA LEU A 49 -5.13 -6.96 20.95
C LEU A 49 -6.50 -7.62 21.25
N ASN A 50 -7.58 -7.06 20.72
CA ASN A 50 -8.95 -7.57 20.92
C ASN A 50 -9.48 -8.36 19.72
N TYR A 51 -8.68 -8.51 18.65
CA TYR A 51 -9.07 -9.30 17.49
C TYR A 51 -8.53 -10.72 17.60
N VAL A 52 -9.41 -11.69 17.58
CA VAL A 52 -9.07 -13.11 17.47
C VAL A 52 -9.45 -13.56 16.06
N PRO A 53 -8.48 -13.93 15.20
CA PRO A 53 -8.80 -14.43 13.88
C PRO A 53 -9.58 -15.76 13.99
N PRO A 54 -10.62 -15.96 13.14
CA PRO A 54 -11.31 -17.22 13.09
C PRO A 54 -10.39 -18.35 12.60
N LEU A 55 -10.51 -19.52 13.19
CA LEU A 55 -9.72 -20.69 12.81
C LEU A 55 -10.26 -21.30 11.50
N ASN A 56 -9.37 -21.57 10.55
CA ASN A 56 -9.63 -22.38 9.34
C ASN A 56 -10.61 -21.81 8.30
N ILE A 57 -10.62 -20.53 8.05
CA ILE A 57 -11.33 -19.92 6.91
C ILE A 57 -10.35 -19.48 5.80
N GLY A 58 -10.85 -19.34 4.57
CA GLY A 58 -10.07 -18.82 3.47
C GLY A 58 -9.70 -17.34 3.66
N LEU A 59 -8.60 -16.90 3.04
CA LEU A 59 -8.11 -15.51 3.17
C LEU A 59 -9.14 -14.45 2.74
N ALA A 60 -9.97 -14.74 1.74
CA ALA A 60 -11.04 -13.84 1.30
C ALA A 60 -12.11 -13.70 2.37
N ASP A 61 -12.53 -14.82 2.97
CA ASP A 61 -13.54 -14.84 4.04
C ASP A 61 -13.01 -14.14 5.31
N GLU A 62 -11.72 -14.29 5.62
CA GLU A 62 -11.08 -13.60 6.73
C GLU A 62 -11.08 -12.09 6.52
N LEU A 63 -10.76 -11.62 5.31
CA LEU A 63 -10.84 -10.21 4.95
C LEU A 63 -12.26 -9.67 5.05
N ASP A 64 -13.26 -10.43 4.58
CA ASP A 64 -14.65 -10.02 4.68
C ASP A 64 -15.12 -9.94 6.13
N GLN A 65 -14.68 -10.85 6.99
CA GLN A 65 -14.94 -10.75 8.43
C GLN A 65 -14.25 -9.55 9.07
N LEU A 66 -13.00 -9.24 8.68
CA LEU A 66 -12.32 -8.02 9.11
C LEU A 66 -13.12 -6.76 8.72
N ARG A 67 -13.61 -6.70 7.48
CA ARG A 67 -14.46 -5.60 6.99
C ARG A 67 -15.77 -5.49 7.78
N LEU A 68 -16.44 -6.62 8.00
CA LEU A 68 -17.72 -6.68 8.72
C LEU A 68 -17.59 -6.33 10.20
N SER A 69 -16.45 -6.63 10.82
CA SER A 69 -16.19 -6.33 12.23
C SER A 69 -16.23 -4.82 12.52
N GLY A 70 -15.87 -3.98 11.55
CA GLY A 70 -15.72 -2.53 11.71
C GLY A 70 -14.61 -2.12 12.69
N LYS A 71 -13.78 -3.09 13.13
CA LYS A 71 -12.68 -2.87 14.09
C LYS A 71 -11.39 -2.44 13.43
N ILE A 72 -11.17 -2.86 12.18
CA ILE A 72 -9.95 -2.57 11.43
C ILE A 72 -10.20 -1.37 10.52
N ASN A 73 -9.30 -0.39 10.57
CA ASN A 73 -9.37 0.80 9.72
C ASN A 73 -8.65 0.58 8.38
N LEU A 74 -7.51 -0.11 8.39
CA LEU A 74 -6.64 -0.28 7.23
C LEU A 74 -6.12 -1.72 7.17
N ALA A 75 -6.38 -2.39 6.05
CA ALA A 75 -5.80 -3.69 5.74
C ALA A 75 -4.76 -3.52 4.60
N LEU A 76 -3.52 -3.87 4.87
CA LEU A 76 -2.41 -3.84 3.92
C LEU A 76 -2.21 -5.23 3.34
N ILE A 77 -2.30 -5.38 2.02
CA ILE A 77 -2.17 -6.68 1.36
C ILE A 77 -0.99 -6.65 0.40
N GLU A 78 0.05 -7.40 0.74
CA GLU A 78 1.19 -7.59 -0.15
C GLU A 78 0.81 -8.56 -1.27
N ARG A 79 1.00 -8.13 -2.53
CA ARG A 79 0.70 -8.92 -3.74
C ARG A 79 -0.76 -9.44 -3.80
N PRO A 80 -1.79 -8.57 -3.76
CA PRO A 80 -3.19 -9.00 -3.69
C PRO A 80 -3.62 -9.89 -4.86
N SER A 81 -3.04 -9.71 -6.05
CA SER A 81 -3.33 -10.53 -7.23
C SER A 81 -2.97 -12.01 -7.05
N ARG A 82 -1.95 -12.32 -6.22
CA ARG A 82 -1.58 -13.71 -5.91
C ARG A 82 -2.68 -14.46 -5.16
N TYR A 83 -3.49 -13.73 -4.40
CA TYR A 83 -4.54 -14.30 -3.56
C TYR A 83 -5.95 -14.06 -4.12
N LEU A 84 -6.07 -13.42 -5.29
CA LEU A 84 -7.35 -13.02 -5.89
C LEU A 84 -8.23 -12.19 -4.93
N ILE A 85 -7.60 -11.34 -4.14
CA ILE A 85 -8.28 -10.50 -3.15
C ILE A 85 -8.64 -9.15 -3.78
N PRO A 86 -9.91 -8.73 -3.73
CA PRO A 86 -10.31 -7.40 -4.18
C PRO A 86 -9.78 -6.34 -3.21
N VAL A 87 -9.21 -5.26 -3.75
CA VAL A 87 -8.69 -4.12 -3.00
C VAL A 87 -9.45 -2.84 -3.33
N ASP A 88 -9.53 -1.91 -2.37
CA ASP A 88 -10.19 -0.61 -2.58
C ASP A 88 -9.24 0.40 -3.26
N ALA A 89 -7.94 0.24 -3.06
CA ALA A 89 -6.91 1.02 -3.74
C ALA A 89 -5.63 0.19 -3.94
N MET A 90 -4.87 0.52 -5.00
CA MET A 90 -3.62 -0.16 -5.35
C MET A 90 -2.45 0.81 -5.31
N LEU A 91 -1.39 0.42 -4.61
CA LEU A 91 -0.10 1.07 -4.59
C LEU A 91 0.94 0.19 -5.30
N TYR A 92 1.61 0.73 -6.30
CA TYR A 92 2.64 0.03 -7.06
C TYR A 92 4.01 0.67 -6.84
N LEU A 93 4.97 -0.11 -6.33
CA LEU A 93 6.33 0.35 -6.13
C LEU A 93 7.16 0.16 -7.40
N ILE A 94 7.96 1.18 -7.70
CA ILE A 94 8.94 1.21 -8.78
C ILE A 94 10.32 1.40 -8.16
N ASP A 95 11.30 0.64 -8.63
CA ASP A 95 12.71 0.82 -8.24
C ASP A 95 13.34 1.90 -9.14
N ALA A 96 13.70 3.05 -8.57
CA ALA A 96 14.33 4.14 -9.30
C ALA A 96 15.71 3.77 -9.88
N SER A 97 16.34 2.74 -9.34
CA SER A 97 17.65 2.26 -9.79
C SER A 97 17.59 1.18 -10.87
N ALA A 98 16.38 0.71 -11.23
CA ALA A 98 16.21 -0.31 -12.26
C ALA A 98 16.51 0.24 -13.67
N ASN A 99 17.05 -0.61 -14.53
CA ASN A 99 17.39 -0.21 -15.90
C ASN A 99 16.16 -0.02 -16.79
N GLU A 100 15.04 -0.64 -16.44
CA GLU A 100 13.79 -0.60 -17.22
C GLU A 100 12.59 -0.34 -16.33
N LEU A 101 11.69 0.52 -16.80
CA LEU A 101 10.42 0.79 -16.16
C LEU A 101 9.42 -0.34 -16.49
N GLN A 102 9.10 -1.14 -15.50
CA GLN A 102 8.08 -2.20 -15.60
C GLN A 102 6.77 -1.73 -14.96
N LEU A 103 5.79 -1.38 -15.78
CA LEU A 103 4.43 -1.06 -15.35
C LEU A 103 3.50 -2.19 -15.79
N THR A 104 3.37 -3.21 -14.96
CA THR A 104 2.60 -4.41 -15.26
C THR A 104 1.13 -4.32 -14.86
N LEU A 105 0.79 -3.36 -14.00
CA LEU A 105 -0.56 -3.17 -13.45
C LEU A 105 -0.93 -1.69 -13.42
N SER A 106 -2.23 -1.39 -13.47
CA SER A 106 -2.76 -0.09 -13.11
C SER A 106 -2.75 0.08 -11.59
N ALA A 107 -2.47 1.28 -11.11
CA ALA A 107 -2.48 1.60 -9.69
C ALA A 107 -3.04 3.01 -9.43
N ASP A 108 -3.50 3.25 -8.21
CA ASP A 108 -3.95 4.57 -7.77
C ASP A 108 -2.77 5.43 -7.34
N LEU A 109 -1.70 4.81 -6.87
CA LEU A 109 -0.44 5.44 -6.52
C LEU A 109 0.75 4.65 -7.06
N PHE A 110 1.62 5.32 -7.83
CA PHE A 110 2.96 4.84 -8.15
C PHE A 110 3.98 5.44 -7.19
N LEU A 111 4.68 4.57 -6.47
CA LEU A 111 5.69 4.95 -5.50
C LEU A 111 7.08 4.61 -6.05
N VAL A 112 7.79 5.63 -6.50
CA VAL A 112 9.18 5.49 -6.96
C VAL A 112 10.09 5.47 -5.74
N ASN A 113 10.67 4.32 -5.44
CA ASN A 113 11.55 4.10 -4.28
C ASN A 113 13.02 4.01 -4.69
N LYS A 114 13.91 4.14 -3.73
CA LYS A 114 15.38 4.14 -3.89
C LYS A 114 15.89 5.32 -4.74
N ILE A 115 15.29 6.49 -4.54
CA ILE A 115 15.70 7.70 -5.27
C ILE A 115 17.15 8.13 -4.97
N ASP A 116 17.67 7.73 -3.81
CA ASP A 116 19.09 7.87 -3.43
C ASP A 116 20.03 7.20 -4.44
N LEU A 117 19.63 6.05 -4.99
CA LEU A 117 20.42 5.29 -5.95
C LEU A 117 20.29 5.80 -7.39
N ALA A 118 19.26 6.60 -7.70
CA ALA A 118 19.00 7.08 -9.06
C ALA A 118 20.20 7.85 -9.64
N THR A 119 20.82 8.74 -8.85
CA THR A 119 21.97 9.53 -9.26
C THR A 119 23.17 8.63 -9.60
N TYR A 120 23.43 7.60 -8.82
CA TYR A 120 24.54 6.66 -9.07
C TYR A 120 24.31 5.80 -10.32
N ARG A 121 23.07 5.61 -10.71
CA ARG A 121 22.67 4.85 -11.89
C ARG A 121 22.45 5.73 -13.13
N GLY A 122 22.62 7.04 -13.01
CA GLY A 122 22.38 7.98 -14.11
C GLY A 122 20.91 8.10 -14.51
N VAL A 123 19.98 7.81 -13.58
CA VAL A 123 18.54 7.91 -13.82
C VAL A 123 18.07 9.34 -13.57
N ASP A 124 17.42 9.94 -14.57
CA ASP A 124 16.73 11.21 -14.44
C ASP A 124 15.33 10.98 -13.85
N LEU A 125 15.15 11.36 -12.58
CA LEU A 125 13.88 11.19 -11.86
C LEU A 125 12.73 12.01 -12.46
N ALA A 126 13.02 13.19 -13.05
CA ALA A 126 11.99 14.00 -13.69
C ALA A 126 11.48 13.32 -14.97
N LYS A 127 12.39 12.75 -15.76
CA LYS A 127 12.06 11.97 -16.96
C LYS A 127 11.28 10.70 -16.58
N LEU A 128 11.72 9.96 -15.55
CA LEU A 128 11.04 8.77 -15.06
C LEU A 128 9.60 9.12 -14.62
N ARG A 129 9.42 10.20 -13.86
CA ARG A 129 8.09 10.68 -13.44
C ARG A 129 7.21 11.01 -14.64
N ALA A 130 7.75 11.72 -15.65
CA ALA A 130 7.01 12.07 -16.86
C ALA A 130 6.59 10.82 -17.65
N GLU A 131 7.44 9.80 -17.72
CA GLU A 131 7.14 8.53 -18.39
C GLU A 131 6.01 7.76 -17.68
N ILE A 132 6.03 7.70 -16.34
CA ILE A 132 4.96 7.10 -15.56
C ILE A 132 3.64 7.87 -15.79
N ALA A 133 3.68 9.20 -15.71
CA ALA A 133 2.50 10.04 -15.90
C ALA A 133 1.88 9.90 -17.29
N ALA A 134 2.71 9.72 -18.33
CA ALA A 134 2.22 9.51 -19.69
C ALA A 134 1.45 8.19 -19.86
N LYS A 135 1.89 7.14 -19.14
CA LYS A 135 1.28 5.80 -19.18
C LYS A 135 0.10 5.65 -18.20
N GLN A 136 0.11 6.40 -17.10
CA GLN A 136 -0.82 6.25 -15.97
C GLN A 136 -1.39 7.62 -15.55
N ARG A 137 -2.23 8.20 -16.41
CA ARG A 137 -2.68 9.61 -16.33
C ARG A 137 -3.45 10.00 -15.08
N GLN A 138 -4.11 9.05 -14.41
CA GLN A 138 -4.96 9.33 -13.24
C GLN A 138 -4.31 8.97 -11.92
N ALA A 139 -3.16 8.29 -11.94
CA ALA A 139 -2.48 7.85 -10.75
C ALA A 139 -1.67 8.98 -10.10
N ALA A 140 -1.62 8.98 -8.77
CA ALA A 140 -0.64 9.78 -8.04
C ALA A 140 0.77 9.21 -8.23
N ILE A 141 1.78 10.07 -8.20
CA ILE A 141 3.19 9.66 -8.29
C ILE A 141 3.94 10.31 -7.14
N LEU A 142 4.53 9.49 -6.26
CA LEU A 142 5.36 9.93 -5.15
C LEU A 142 6.77 9.36 -5.26
N MET A 143 7.75 10.12 -4.75
CA MET A 143 9.14 9.75 -4.72
C MET A 143 9.58 9.48 -3.29
N THR A 144 10.30 8.38 -3.06
CA THR A 144 10.73 7.99 -1.71
C THR A 144 12.13 7.39 -1.69
N ASP A 145 12.78 7.57 -0.55
CA ASP A 145 13.78 6.66 -0.02
C ASP A 145 13.24 6.08 1.29
N LEU A 146 12.70 4.86 1.20
CA LEU A 146 12.09 4.19 2.36
C LEU A 146 13.12 3.83 3.43
N LYS A 147 14.40 3.69 3.06
CA LYS A 147 15.48 3.40 4.00
C LYS A 147 15.70 4.57 4.94
N ASP A 148 15.78 5.77 4.41
CA ASP A 148 16.06 7.00 5.16
C ASP A 148 14.78 7.80 5.48
N ASN A 149 13.59 7.21 5.31
CA ASN A 149 12.28 7.83 5.55
C ASN A 149 11.95 9.06 4.67
N GLN A 150 12.72 9.31 3.62
CA GLN A 150 12.45 10.43 2.72
C GLN A 150 11.16 10.20 1.93
N GLY A 151 10.24 11.16 1.97
CA GLY A 151 8.97 11.10 1.24
C GLY A 151 7.90 10.20 1.85
N VAL A 152 8.19 9.44 2.93
CA VAL A 152 7.23 8.52 3.56
C VAL A 152 6.01 9.26 4.08
N GLN A 153 6.17 10.47 4.65
CA GLN A 153 5.04 11.27 5.14
C GLN A 153 4.02 11.57 4.03
N ASN A 154 4.47 11.77 2.78
CA ASN A 154 3.57 12.00 1.65
C ASN A 154 2.72 10.75 1.34
N VAL A 155 3.30 9.57 1.49
CA VAL A 155 2.58 8.29 1.35
C VAL A 155 1.53 8.15 2.43
N ILE A 156 1.88 8.45 3.67
CA ILE A 156 0.94 8.44 4.81
C ILE A 156 -0.23 9.41 4.55
N CYS A 157 0.05 10.65 4.13
CA CYS A 157 -0.99 11.62 3.79
C CYS A 157 -1.92 11.11 2.66
N TRP A 158 -1.37 10.43 1.65
CA TRP A 158 -2.16 9.85 0.58
C TRP A 158 -3.08 8.73 1.10
N ILE A 159 -2.57 7.84 1.95
CA ILE A 159 -3.35 6.77 2.59
C ILE A 159 -4.49 7.35 3.42
N GLU A 160 -4.24 8.36 4.26
CA GLU A 160 -5.24 8.99 5.12
C GLU A 160 -6.32 9.71 4.31
N LYS A 161 -5.97 10.37 3.21
CA LYS A 161 -6.94 10.97 2.26
C LYS A 161 -7.81 9.90 1.62
N THR A 162 -7.24 8.78 1.20
CA THR A 162 -7.94 7.65 0.60
C THR A 162 -8.90 7.01 1.60
N LEU A 163 -8.47 6.80 2.84
CA LEU A 163 -9.32 6.30 3.93
C LEU A 163 -10.49 7.24 4.21
N THR A 164 -10.23 8.54 4.29
CA THR A 164 -11.26 9.56 4.53
C THR A 164 -12.29 9.59 3.39
N LYS A 165 -11.85 9.48 2.14
CA LYS A 165 -12.74 9.41 0.98
C LYS A 165 -13.67 8.19 1.06
N LEU A 166 -13.10 7.01 1.33
CA LEU A 166 -13.85 5.76 1.47
C LEU A 166 -14.93 5.84 2.58
N GLN A 167 -14.60 6.47 3.70
CA GLN A 167 -15.53 6.66 4.81
C GLN A 167 -16.67 7.63 4.49
N LYS A 168 -16.44 8.66 3.65
CA LYS A 168 -17.46 9.59 3.19
C LYS A 168 -18.43 8.95 2.20
N GLU A 169 -17.94 8.10 1.30
CA GLU A 169 -18.77 7.39 0.32
C GLU A 169 -19.64 6.30 0.96
N ALA A 170 -19.36 5.91 2.20
CA ALA A 170 -20.13 4.92 2.96
C ALA A 170 -21.24 5.53 3.84
N ARG A 171 -21.41 6.86 3.84
CA ARG A 171 -22.48 7.61 4.53
C ARG A 171 -23.63 7.92 3.61
#